data_49aeaf1b0d9a4c806c461dd6dc1c3782
#
_entry.id   49aeaf1b0d9a4c806c461dd6dc1c3782
#
_cell.length_a   1.000
_cell.length_b   1.000
_cell.length_c   1.000
_cell.angle_alpha   90.00
_cell.angle_beta   90.00
_cell.angle_gamma   90.00
#
_symmetry.space_group_name_H-M   'P 1'
#
loop_
_entity.id
_entity.type
_entity.pdbx_description
1 polymer ?
#
loop_
_entity_poly.entity_id
_entity_poly.type
_entity_poly.pdbx_seq_one_letter_code
_entity_poly.pdbx_strand_id
1 'polypeptide(L)'
;MTMMKAAVFVEKGRIEVVDKPIPDVGPNDALIRITTTTICGTDVHILKGEYPVEKGLTIGHEPVGIIEKLGNAVRGYQEGQRVIAGAICPNFNSYAAQDGFASQDGSYLDGDRCRCHGYKATAGWRFGNLIDGTQAEYVLVPDAQANLAPIPDGLSDEQVLMCPDIMSTGFKGAENANIRIGDTVVVFAQGPIGLCATAGARLLGATTIIAVDGNDDRLGIARKMGADVTLNFRNVDVVSEVLKLTGGRGADSAIEALGTQLTFEQGIKVLKPGGTLSSLGVY
;
A
#
# COMPACT_ATOMS: atom_id res chain seq x y z
N MET A 1 19.99 27.56 3.48
CA MET A 1 19.04 26.44 3.65
C MET A 1 19.84 25.21 4.02
N THR A 2 19.40 24.46 5.01
CA THR A 2 20.00 23.18 5.37
C THR A 2 19.63 22.16 4.28
N MET A 3 20.60 21.33 3.87
CA MET A 3 20.43 20.34 2.82
C MET A 3 20.28 18.94 3.42
N MET A 4 19.59 18.06 2.69
CA MET A 4 19.43 16.64 3.00
C MET A 4 19.77 15.79 1.80
N LYS A 5 20.10 14.53 1.98
CA LYS A 5 20.22 13.54 0.91
C LYS A 5 18.84 13.01 0.55
N ALA A 6 18.56 12.87 -0.77
CA ALA A 6 17.31 12.33 -1.28
C ALA A 6 17.55 11.53 -2.56
N ALA A 7 16.88 10.39 -2.70
CA ALA A 7 16.87 9.60 -3.93
C ALA A 7 15.82 10.16 -4.89
N VAL A 8 16.25 10.73 -6.00
CA VAL A 8 15.37 11.40 -6.96
C VAL A 8 15.28 10.66 -8.28
N PHE A 9 14.10 10.67 -8.87
CA PHE A 9 13.90 10.21 -10.25
C PHE A 9 14.46 11.22 -11.23
N VAL A 10 15.47 10.82 -12.00
CA VAL A 10 16.11 11.68 -13.01
C VAL A 10 15.46 11.44 -14.37
N GLU A 11 15.38 10.19 -14.77
CA GLU A 11 14.77 9.74 -16.02
C GLU A 11 14.57 8.21 -15.98
N LYS A 12 13.88 7.67 -16.99
CA LYS A 12 13.73 6.23 -17.14
C LYS A 12 15.08 5.52 -17.03
N GLY A 13 15.15 4.56 -16.12
CA GLY A 13 16.36 3.77 -15.83
C GLY A 13 17.36 4.44 -14.88
N ARG A 14 17.06 5.67 -14.37
CA ARG A 14 18.01 6.40 -13.52
C ARG A 14 17.37 7.08 -12.33
N ILE A 15 17.79 6.69 -11.14
CA ILE A 15 17.55 7.34 -9.85
C ILE A 15 18.90 7.72 -9.28
N GLU A 16 19.04 8.91 -8.72
CA GLU A 16 20.28 9.42 -8.14
C GLU A 16 20.04 9.96 -6.74
N VAL A 17 21.05 9.80 -5.88
CA VAL A 17 21.05 10.46 -4.57
C VAL A 17 21.68 11.84 -4.74
N VAL A 18 20.88 12.86 -4.46
CA VAL A 18 21.28 14.27 -4.58
C VAL A 18 21.06 15.03 -3.29
N ASP A 19 21.65 16.22 -3.21
CA ASP A 19 21.36 17.18 -2.14
C ASP A 19 20.11 17.99 -2.51
N LYS A 20 19.10 17.96 -1.61
CA LYS A 20 17.87 18.77 -1.71
C LYS A 20 17.72 19.64 -0.47
N PRO A 21 17.08 20.80 -0.56
CA PRO A 21 16.78 21.59 0.64
C PRO A 21 15.80 20.84 1.53
N ILE A 22 16.00 20.90 2.86
CA ILE A 22 15.00 20.45 3.81
C ILE A 22 13.77 21.36 3.68
N PRO A 23 12.55 20.80 3.51
CA PRO A 23 11.34 21.61 3.30
C PRO A 23 10.94 22.40 4.54
N ASP A 24 10.35 23.58 4.33
CA ASP A 24 9.73 24.37 5.37
C ASP A 24 8.42 23.76 5.84
N VAL A 25 8.11 23.88 7.13
CA VAL A 25 6.90 23.31 7.75
C VAL A 25 5.77 24.34 7.75
N GLY A 26 4.68 24.00 7.06
CA GLY A 26 3.45 24.78 7.11
C GLY A 26 2.68 24.60 8.43
N PRO A 27 1.65 25.42 8.67
CA PRO A 27 0.91 25.40 9.95
C PRO A 27 0.30 24.03 10.32
N ASN A 28 -0.14 23.25 9.33
CA ASN A 28 -0.80 21.95 9.51
C ASN A 28 0.11 20.75 9.26
N ASP A 29 1.38 20.98 8.95
CA ASP A 29 2.30 19.96 8.46
C ASP A 29 3.24 19.49 9.56
N ALA A 30 3.95 18.38 9.31
CA ALA A 30 5.04 17.91 10.12
C ALA A 30 6.24 17.56 9.25
N LEU A 31 7.43 17.90 9.71
CA LEU A 31 8.70 17.42 9.17
C LEU A 31 9.09 16.15 9.92
N ILE A 32 9.27 15.06 9.22
CA ILE A 32 9.69 13.78 9.77
C ILE A 32 11.13 13.51 9.35
N ARG A 33 11.99 13.26 10.33
CA ARG A 33 13.32 12.69 10.10
C ARG A 33 13.16 11.18 9.95
N ILE A 34 13.46 10.68 8.76
CA ILE A 34 13.27 9.26 8.41
C ILE A 34 14.30 8.40 9.16
N THR A 35 13.85 7.36 9.83
CA THR A 35 14.70 6.35 10.47
C THR A 35 14.80 5.09 9.62
N THR A 36 13.70 4.73 8.94
CA THR A 36 13.70 3.64 7.96
C THR A 36 12.58 3.84 6.93
N THR A 37 12.79 3.30 5.74
CA THR A 37 11.83 3.29 4.63
C THR A 37 12.06 2.04 3.79
N THR A 38 11.16 1.74 2.84
CA THR A 38 11.27 0.58 1.96
C THR A 38 11.65 0.97 0.55
N ILE A 39 11.99 -0.03 -0.26
CA ILE A 39 11.91 0.00 -1.72
C ILE A 39 10.73 -0.86 -2.12
N CYS A 40 9.69 -0.25 -2.68
CA CYS A 40 8.48 -0.91 -3.13
C CYS A 40 8.58 -1.35 -4.60
N GLY A 41 7.72 -2.28 -5.02
CA GLY A 41 7.53 -2.60 -6.43
C GLY A 41 7.19 -1.37 -7.28
N THR A 42 6.45 -0.44 -6.72
CA THR A 42 6.11 0.85 -7.33
C THR A 42 7.34 1.68 -7.70
N ASP A 43 8.37 1.72 -6.86
CA ASP A 43 9.63 2.43 -7.16
C ASP A 43 10.35 1.81 -8.36
N VAL A 44 10.24 0.47 -8.51
CA VAL A 44 10.77 -0.24 -9.68
C VAL A 44 9.98 0.10 -10.94
N HIS A 45 8.65 0.23 -10.86
CA HIS A 45 7.81 0.65 -11.99
C HIS A 45 8.12 2.10 -12.40
N ILE A 46 8.34 3.00 -11.42
CA ILE A 46 8.81 4.38 -11.68
C ILE A 46 10.17 4.35 -12.39
N LEU A 47 11.15 3.60 -11.88
CA LEU A 47 12.47 3.47 -12.49
C LEU A 47 12.39 2.98 -13.94
N LYS A 48 11.51 2.03 -14.23
CA LYS A 48 11.28 1.51 -15.59
C LYS A 48 10.50 2.47 -16.50
N GLY A 49 9.95 3.55 -15.95
CA GLY A 49 9.09 4.50 -16.66
C GLY A 49 7.72 3.93 -17.03
N GLU A 50 7.28 2.88 -16.32
CA GLU A 50 5.94 2.30 -16.42
C GLU A 50 4.93 3.14 -15.65
N TYR A 51 5.40 3.86 -14.63
CA TYR A 51 4.62 4.82 -13.86
C TYR A 51 5.24 6.22 -14.00
N PRO A 52 4.52 7.19 -14.58
CA PRO A 52 5.07 8.52 -14.83
C PRO A 52 5.11 9.34 -13.54
N VAL A 53 6.27 9.91 -13.22
CA VAL A 53 6.48 10.91 -12.17
C VAL A 53 7.34 12.04 -12.73
N GLU A 54 7.30 13.20 -12.07
CA GLU A 54 8.11 14.36 -12.51
C GLU A 54 9.60 14.12 -12.24
N LYS A 55 10.45 14.64 -13.14
CA LYS A 55 11.90 14.63 -12.95
C LYS A 55 12.29 15.49 -11.75
N GLY A 56 13.22 15.01 -10.94
CA GLY A 56 13.64 15.66 -9.72
C GLY A 56 12.78 15.36 -8.50
N LEU A 57 11.69 14.60 -8.66
CA LEU A 57 10.86 14.14 -7.54
C LEU A 57 11.62 13.11 -6.70
N THR A 58 11.59 13.26 -5.38
CA THR A 58 12.07 12.23 -4.44
C THR A 58 11.10 11.06 -4.44
N ILE A 59 11.61 9.84 -4.59
CA ILE A 59 10.78 8.62 -4.61
C ILE A 59 10.54 8.06 -3.20
N GLY A 60 9.72 7.00 -3.10
CA GLY A 60 9.38 6.32 -1.84
C GLY A 60 8.10 6.85 -1.18
N HIS A 61 7.40 5.97 -0.46
CA HIS A 61 6.09 6.30 0.12
C HIS A 61 5.77 5.55 1.43
N GLU A 62 6.76 4.92 2.06
CA GLU A 62 6.56 4.11 3.28
C GLU A 62 7.48 4.60 4.42
N PRO A 63 7.17 5.75 5.04
CA PRO A 63 8.05 6.33 6.05
C PRO A 63 7.78 5.79 7.45
N VAL A 64 8.87 5.50 8.15
CA VAL A 64 8.94 5.43 9.60
C VAL A 64 9.95 6.46 10.05
N GLY A 65 9.65 7.24 11.08
CA GLY A 65 10.56 8.26 11.52
C GLY A 65 10.17 8.94 12.83
N ILE A 66 10.85 10.03 13.07
CA ILE A 66 10.71 10.86 14.28
C ILE A 66 10.28 12.25 13.85
N ILE A 67 9.28 12.80 14.51
CA ILE A 67 8.85 14.18 14.28
C ILE A 67 10.00 15.12 14.65
N GLU A 68 10.55 15.79 13.67
CA GLU A 68 11.62 16.79 13.82
C GLU A 68 11.04 18.17 14.12
N LYS A 69 9.92 18.52 13.43
CA LYS A 69 9.27 19.82 13.60
C LYS A 69 7.77 19.71 13.30
N LEU A 70 6.97 20.41 14.08
CA LEU A 70 5.52 20.50 13.91
C LEU A 70 5.05 21.90 13.50
N GLY A 71 4.06 21.94 12.64
CA GLY A 71 3.28 23.14 12.38
C GLY A 71 2.47 23.56 13.61
N ASN A 72 2.27 24.85 13.77
CA ASN A 72 1.66 25.42 14.98
C ASN A 72 0.17 25.09 15.16
N ALA A 73 -0.51 24.58 14.13
CA ALA A 73 -1.90 24.13 14.18
C ALA A 73 -2.05 22.63 14.47
N VAL A 74 -0.99 21.83 14.37
CA VAL A 74 -1.02 20.38 14.66
C VAL A 74 -1.23 20.16 16.16
N ARG A 75 -2.09 19.18 16.52
CA ARG A 75 -2.42 18.83 17.91
C ARG A 75 -2.25 17.33 18.13
N GLY A 76 -2.01 16.91 19.36
CA GLY A 76 -1.92 15.50 19.74
C GLY A 76 -0.60 14.82 19.42
N TYR A 77 0.34 15.55 18.82
CA TYR A 77 1.71 15.09 18.54
C TYR A 77 2.73 16.01 19.20
N GLN A 78 3.96 15.52 19.35
CA GLN A 78 5.08 16.29 19.89
C GLN A 78 6.37 16.00 19.09
N GLU A 79 7.26 16.98 19.05
CA GLU A 79 8.62 16.79 18.49
C GLU A 79 9.37 15.71 19.26
N GLY A 80 10.13 14.89 18.57
CA GLY A 80 10.79 13.70 19.12
C GLY A 80 9.90 12.44 19.17
N GLN A 81 8.61 12.51 18.87
CA GLN A 81 7.71 11.37 18.85
C GLN A 81 7.97 10.49 17.62
N ARG A 82 7.99 9.16 17.82
CA ARG A 82 8.07 8.17 16.73
C ARG A 82 6.73 8.01 16.05
N VAL A 83 6.72 8.04 14.71
CA VAL A 83 5.51 8.00 13.89
C VAL A 83 5.73 7.26 12.59
N ILE A 84 4.62 6.82 12.01
CA ILE A 84 4.50 6.46 10.59
C ILE A 84 3.60 7.47 9.89
N ALA A 85 3.75 7.61 8.57
CA ALA A 85 2.78 8.30 7.72
C ALA A 85 2.31 7.37 6.61
N GLY A 86 1.02 7.40 6.28
CA GLY A 86 0.49 6.54 5.24
C GLY A 86 0.98 6.93 3.84
N ALA A 87 1.18 5.95 2.96
CA ALA A 87 1.43 6.18 1.54
C ALA A 87 0.29 7.01 0.91
N ILE A 88 -0.92 6.72 1.32
CA ILE A 88 -2.12 7.50 1.04
C ILE A 88 -2.14 8.67 2.02
N CYS A 89 -1.97 9.87 1.48
CA CYS A 89 -1.85 11.10 2.26
C CYS A 89 -2.86 12.14 1.73
N PRO A 90 -4.17 11.93 1.97
CA PRO A 90 -5.22 12.76 1.42
C PRO A 90 -5.34 14.12 2.11
N ASN A 91 -6.04 15.03 1.45
CA ASN A 91 -6.63 16.18 2.09
C ASN A 91 -7.95 15.77 2.75
N PHE A 92 -7.98 15.67 4.07
CA PHE A 92 -9.19 15.27 4.80
C PHE A 92 -10.34 16.29 4.75
N ASN A 93 -10.11 17.48 4.20
CA ASN A 93 -11.16 18.45 3.89
C ASN A 93 -11.78 18.21 2.50
N SER A 94 -11.32 17.24 1.71
CA SER A 94 -11.94 16.84 0.46
C SER A 94 -13.22 16.03 0.72
N TYR A 95 -14.19 16.11 -0.20
CA TYR A 95 -15.41 15.31 -0.09
C TYR A 95 -15.12 13.82 -0.15
N ALA A 96 -14.20 13.38 -1.03
CA ALA A 96 -13.82 11.98 -1.14
C ALA A 96 -13.30 11.42 0.19
N ALA A 97 -12.44 12.16 0.87
CA ALA A 97 -11.91 11.73 2.16
C ALA A 97 -12.99 11.72 3.26
N GLN A 98 -13.87 12.71 3.28
CA GLN A 98 -14.98 12.79 4.25
C GLN A 98 -16.00 11.66 4.05
N ASP A 99 -16.21 11.22 2.81
CA ASP A 99 -17.07 10.08 2.47
C ASP A 99 -16.38 8.70 2.68
N GLY A 100 -15.13 8.66 3.17
CA GLY A 100 -14.40 7.43 3.43
C GLY A 100 -13.61 6.88 2.25
N PHE A 101 -13.48 7.66 1.16
CA PHE A 101 -12.72 7.29 -0.05
C PHE A 101 -11.40 8.05 -0.16
N ALA A 102 -10.64 8.12 0.93
CA ALA A 102 -9.40 8.88 1.02
C ALA A 102 -8.38 8.55 -0.08
N SER A 103 -8.28 7.28 -0.48
CA SER A 103 -7.40 6.84 -1.57
C SER A 103 -7.80 7.39 -2.95
N GLN A 104 -9.02 7.92 -3.09
CA GLN A 104 -9.55 8.49 -4.33
C GLN A 104 -9.55 10.03 -4.31
N ASP A 105 -8.94 10.64 -3.28
CA ASP A 105 -8.88 12.10 -3.18
C ASP A 105 -8.03 12.71 -4.29
N GLY A 106 -8.69 13.36 -5.26
CA GLY A 106 -8.08 14.08 -6.37
C GLY A 106 -7.99 15.59 -6.16
N SER A 107 -8.33 16.10 -4.99
CA SER A 107 -8.41 17.55 -4.72
C SER A 107 -7.12 18.33 -4.94
N TYR A 108 -5.98 17.65 -4.85
CA TYR A 108 -4.67 18.25 -5.08
C TYR A 108 -4.31 18.40 -6.57
N LEU A 109 -4.95 17.63 -7.44
CA LEU A 109 -4.65 17.65 -8.88
C LEU A 109 -5.27 18.85 -9.60
N ASP A 110 -6.45 19.29 -9.16
CA ASP A 110 -7.23 20.33 -9.84
C ASP A 110 -7.55 21.53 -8.94
N GLY A 111 -7.15 21.50 -7.67
CA GLY A 111 -7.57 22.51 -6.70
C GLY A 111 -9.07 22.48 -6.41
N ASP A 112 -9.79 21.50 -6.94
CA ASP A 112 -11.24 21.34 -6.77
C ASP A 112 -11.54 20.23 -5.77
N ARG A 113 -12.03 20.64 -4.60
CA ARG A 113 -12.43 19.73 -3.51
C ARG A 113 -13.53 18.74 -3.90
N CYS A 114 -14.25 18.99 -4.99
CA CYS A 114 -15.39 18.19 -5.42
C CYS A 114 -15.02 17.13 -6.47
N ARG A 115 -13.83 17.20 -7.07
CA ARG A 115 -13.47 16.27 -8.14
C ARG A 115 -12.85 15.00 -7.60
N CYS A 116 -13.69 14.01 -7.38
CA CYS A 116 -13.28 12.61 -7.34
C CYS A 116 -13.13 12.13 -8.78
N HIS A 117 -11.92 12.15 -9.31
CA HIS A 117 -11.64 11.54 -10.61
C HIS A 117 -11.59 10.03 -10.43
N GLY A 118 -12.73 9.37 -10.55
CA GLY A 118 -12.87 7.93 -10.32
C GLY A 118 -11.89 7.05 -11.09
N TYR A 119 -11.28 7.58 -12.14
CA TYR A 119 -10.27 6.84 -12.92
C TYR A 119 -8.83 7.05 -12.44
N LYS A 120 -8.57 8.03 -11.61
CA LYS A 120 -7.28 8.20 -10.93
C LYS A 120 -7.39 7.61 -9.53
N ALA A 121 -7.69 6.32 -9.46
CA ALA A 121 -7.95 5.58 -8.22
C ALA A 121 -6.81 5.65 -7.18
N THR A 122 -5.64 6.13 -7.57
CA THR A 122 -4.48 6.32 -6.71
C THR A 122 -4.16 7.78 -6.44
N ALA A 123 -5.11 8.71 -6.66
CA ALA A 123 -4.87 10.14 -6.51
C ALA A 123 -4.50 10.55 -5.08
N GLY A 124 -4.99 9.82 -4.06
CA GLY A 124 -4.60 9.99 -2.66
C GLY A 124 -3.17 9.52 -2.37
N TRP A 125 -2.55 8.74 -3.23
CA TRP A 125 -1.14 8.41 -3.14
C TRP A 125 -0.30 9.59 -3.60
N ARG A 126 0.34 10.27 -2.67
CA ARG A 126 1.07 11.52 -2.93
C ARG A 126 2.57 11.39 -2.82
N PHE A 127 3.09 10.74 -1.77
CA PHE A 127 4.53 10.57 -1.57
C PHE A 127 5.18 9.81 -2.72
N GLY A 128 6.23 10.39 -3.31
CA GLY A 128 6.93 9.78 -4.44
C GLY A 128 6.14 9.75 -5.75
N ASN A 129 4.98 10.43 -5.79
CA ASN A 129 4.10 10.54 -6.96
C ASN A 129 3.78 12.00 -7.30
N LEU A 130 3.14 12.73 -6.38
CA LEU A 130 2.73 14.13 -6.57
C LEU A 130 3.56 15.11 -5.73
N ILE A 131 4.14 14.63 -4.64
CA ILE A 131 5.04 15.38 -3.75
C ILE A 131 6.28 14.55 -3.48
N ASP A 132 7.33 15.18 -2.99
CA ASP A 132 8.56 14.50 -2.59
C ASP A 132 8.26 13.35 -1.62
N GLY A 133 8.89 12.22 -1.90
CA GLY A 133 8.68 10.97 -1.18
C GLY A 133 9.65 10.73 -0.03
N THR A 134 9.70 9.51 0.42
CA THR A 134 10.27 9.11 1.70
C THR A 134 11.67 8.49 1.62
N GLN A 135 12.23 8.29 0.42
CA GLN A 135 13.63 7.88 0.26
C GLN A 135 14.56 9.10 0.36
N ALA A 136 14.53 9.75 1.52
CA ALA A 136 15.32 10.93 1.88
C ALA A 136 15.59 10.93 3.38
N GLU A 137 16.44 11.84 3.86
CA GLU A 137 16.69 11.99 5.30
C GLU A 137 15.49 12.62 6.03
N TYR A 138 14.71 13.46 5.33
CA TYR A 138 13.51 14.11 5.85
C TYR A 138 12.40 14.09 4.82
N VAL A 139 11.16 14.05 5.31
CA VAL A 139 9.95 14.20 4.50
C VAL A 139 8.97 15.16 5.17
N LEU A 140 8.33 16.01 4.36
CA LEU A 140 7.22 16.86 4.82
C LEU A 140 5.92 16.07 4.68
N VAL A 141 5.23 15.86 5.79
CA VAL A 141 3.90 15.25 5.82
C VAL A 141 2.85 16.36 5.91
N PRO A 142 2.11 16.61 4.81
CA PRO A 142 1.03 17.60 4.84
C PRO A 142 -0.16 17.11 5.65
N ASP A 143 -0.94 18.03 6.21
CA ASP A 143 -2.12 17.73 7.02
C ASP A 143 -1.82 16.67 8.10
N ALA A 144 -0.73 16.85 8.82
CA ALA A 144 -0.11 15.87 9.72
C ALA A 144 -1.08 15.29 10.77
N GLN A 145 -2.04 16.11 11.22
CA GLN A 145 -3.06 15.69 12.19
C GLN A 145 -3.80 14.42 11.77
N ALA A 146 -4.00 14.23 10.47
CA ALA A 146 -4.76 13.12 9.91
C ALA A 146 -3.89 12.08 9.19
N ASN A 147 -2.66 12.47 8.82
CA ASN A 147 -1.78 11.65 8.00
C ASN A 147 -0.63 10.99 8.79
N LEU A 148 -0.56 11.21 10.09
CA LEU A 148 0.39 10.55 10.99
C LEU A 148 -0.30 9.52 11.88
N ALA A 149 0.42 8.47 12.25
CA ALA A 149 0.05 7.58 13.34
C ALA A 149 1.23 7.37 14.30
N PRO A 150 0.99 7.45 15.64
CA PRO A 150 2.04 7.21 16.61
C PRO A 150 2.43 5.72 16.63
N ILE A 151 3.72 5.45 16.81
CA ILE A 151 4.21 4.08 16.99
C ILE A 151 4.04 3.71 18.46
N PRO A 152 3.33 2.62 18.77
CA PRO A 152 3.20 2.13 20.14
C PRO A 152 4.54 1.80 20.78
N ASP A 153 4.65 2.01 22.08
CA ASP A 153 5.82 1.60 22.85
C ASP A 153 6.05 0.08 22.71
N GLY A 154 7.33 -0.31 22.63
CA GLY A 154 7.73 -1.72 22.53
C GLY A 154 7.80 -2.27 21.11
N LEU A 155 7.36 -1.53 20.09
CA LEU A 155 7.57 -1.89 18.69
C LEU A 155 8.79 -1.18 18.11
N SER A 156 9.62 -1.92 17.37
CA SER A 156 10.74 -1.34 16.62
C SER A 156 10.26 -0.70 15.31
N ASP A 157 11.11 0.12 14.68
CA ASP A 157 10.83 0.73 13.37
C ASP A 157 10.63 -0.32 12.29
N GLU A 158 11.41 -1.41 12.31
CA GLU A 158 11.29 -2.52 11.35
C GLU A 158 9.98 -3.28 11.51
N GLN A 159 9.48 -3.43 12.75
CA GLN A 159 8.20 -4.13 13.00
C GLN A 159 7.01 -3.35 12.46
N VAL A 160 7.07 -2.02 12.43
CA VAL A 160 5.98 -1.17 11.94
C VAL A 160 6.17 -0.74 10.49
N LEU A 161 7.31 -1.05 9.88
CA LEU A 161 7.68 -0.60 8.53
C LEU A 161 6.67 -1.00 7.45
N MET A 162 5.96 -2.13 7.64
CA MET A 162 4.94 -2.57 6.69
C MET A 162 3.60 -1.82 6.84
N CYS A 163 3.37 -1.11 7.96
CA CYS A 163 2.09 -0.47 8.25
C CYS A 163 1.73 0.71 7.34
N PRO A 164 2.67 1.57 6.91
CA PRO A 164 2.38 2.72 6.06
C PRO A 164 1.65 2.41 4.76
N ASP A 165 1.95 1.28 4.12
CA ASP A 165 1.32 0.87 2.86
C ASP A 165 0.98 -0.62 2.83
N ILE A 166 1.95 -1.49 2.85
CA ILE A 166 1.85 -2.91 2.52
C ILE A 166 0.79 -3.61 3.37
N MET A 167 0.81 -3.41 4.69
CA MET A 167 -0.13 -4.03 5.61
C MET A 167 -1.52 -3.39 5.47
N SER A 168 -1.60 -2.06 5.42
CA SER A 168 -2.88 -1.35 5.27
C SER A 168 -3.54 -1.69 3.93
N THR A 169 -2.78 -1.76 2.84
CA THR A 169 -3.27 -2.16 1.51
C THR A 169 -3.73 -3.62 1.50
N GLY A 170 -2.94 -4.54 2.04
CA GLY A 170 -3.32 -5.96 2.12
C GLY A 170 -4.56 -6.21 2.95
N PHE A 171 -4.68 -5.57 4.11
CA PHE A 171 -5.86 -5.67 4.99
C PHE A 171 -7.09 -5.03 4.34
N LYS A 172 -6.93 -3.85 3.72
CA LYS A 172 -8.02 -3.21 2.97
C LYS A 172 -8.50 -4.08 1.81
N GLY A 173 -7.59 -4.77 1.15
CA GLY A 173 -7.93 -5.75 0.14
C GLY A 173 -8.79 -6.89 0.66
N ALA A 174 -8.48 -7.39 1.84
CA ALA A 174 -9.28 -8.43 2.49
C ALA A 174 -10.67 -7.90 2.91
N GLU A 175 -10.76 -6.67 3.45
CA GLU A 175 -12.05 -6.01 3.74
C GLU A 175 -12.90 -5.85 2.48
N ASN A 176 -12.30 -5.32 1.40
CA ASN A 176 -13.00 -5.08 0.13
C ASN A 176 -13.43 -6.39 -0.57
N ALA A 177 -12.79 -7.51 -0.26
CA ALA A 177 -13.20 -8.84 -0.73
C ALA A 177 -14.51 -9.31 -0.07
N ASN A 178 -15.09 -8.54 0.87
CA ASN A 178 -16.34 -8.84 1.55
C ASN A 178 -16.37 -10.22 2.22
N ILE A 179 -15.24 -10.60 2.82
CA ILE A 179 -15.03 -11.91 3.45
C ILE A 179 -15.94 -12.05 4.66
N ARG A 180 -16.57 -13.22 4.79
CA ARG A 180 -17.42 -13.61 5.92
C ARG A 180 -16.88 -14.84 6.63
N ILE A 181 -17.33 -15.05 7.85
CA ILE A 181 -17.02 -16.27 8.60
C ILE A 181 -17.47 -17.49 7.80
N GLY A 182 -16.55 -18.43 7.56
CA GLY A 182 -16.82 -19.65 6.83
C GLY A 182 -16.43 -19.62 5.35
N ASP A 183 -16.06 -18.47 4.80
CA ASP A 183 -15.74 -18.33 3.38
C ASP A 183 -14.44 -19.04 2.97
N THR A 184 -14.41 -19.44 1.70
CA THR A 184 -13.20 -19.85 0.97
C THR A 184 -12.66 -18.67 0.19
N VAL A 185 -11.39 -18.32 0.42
CA VAL A 185 -10.72 -17.16 -0.19
C VAL A 185 -9.49 -17.61 -0.96
N VAL A 186 -9.31 -17.10 -2.18
CA VAL A 186 -8.09 -17.32 -2.98
C VAL A 186 -7.28 -16.02 -3.01
N VAL A 187 -6.00 -16.08 -2.66
CA VAL A 187 -5.10 -14.91 -2.71
C VAL A 187 -4.01 -15.17 -3.75
N PHE A 188 -4.03 -14.37 -4.83
CA PHE A 188 -3.07 -14.44 -5.93
C PHE A 188 -1.86 -13.56 -5.66
N ALA A 189 -0.68 -14.12 -5.80
CA ALA A 189 0.63 -13.63 -5.44
C ALA A 189 0.83 -13.48 -3.91
N GLN A 190 1.97 -14.01 -3.44
CA GLN A 190 2.37 -13.98 -2.03
C GLN A 190 3.62 -13.10 -1.84
N GLY A 191 3.63 -11.96 -2.53
CA GLY A 191 4.49 -10.84 -2.18
C GLY A 191 4.04 -10.20 -0.85
N PRO A 192 4.70 -9.14 -0.37
CA PRO A 192 4.35 -8.53 0.93
C PRO A 192 2.86 -8.19 1.08
N ILE A 193 2.25 -7.58 0.06
CA ILE A 193 0.80 -7.25 0.07
C ILE A 193 -0.05 -8.51 0.15
N GLY A 194 0.24 -9.53 -0.68
CA GLY A 194 -0.53 -10.77 -0.68
C GLY A 194 -0.42 -11.56 0.63
N LEU A 195 0.74 -11.56 1.28
CA LEU A 195 0.93 -12.14 2.61
C LEU A 195 0.08 -11.41 3.66
N CYS A 196 0.06 -10.07 3.63
CA CYS A 196 -0.80 -9.28 4.50
C CYS A 196 -2.29 -9.50 4.20
N ALA A 197 -2.67 -9.62 2.92
CA ALA A 197 -4.05 -9.95 2.53
C ALA A 197 -4.45 -11.37 3.01
N THR A 198 -3.53 -12.34 2.96
CA THR A 198 -3.73 -13.69 3.51
C THR A 198 -3.99 -13.65 5.03
N ALA A 199 -3.19 -12.88 5.76
CA ALA A 199 -3.40 -12.66 7.20
C ALA A 199 -4.73 -11.94 7.48
N GLY A 200 -5.04 -10.89 6.72
CA GLY A 200 -6.30 -10.16 6.81
C GLY A 200 -7.51 -11.05 6.56
N ALA A 201 -7.47 -11.91 5.54
CA ALA A 201 -8.52 -12.87 5.26
C ALA A 201 -8.77 -13.83 6.43
N ARG A 202 -7.69 -14.31 7.08
CA ARG A 202 -7.80 -15.16 8.28
C ARG A 202 -8.46 -14.41 9.43
N LEU A 203 -8.05 -13.17 9.69
CA LEU A 203 -8.62 -12.35 10.77
C LEU A 203 -10.11 -12.01 10.55
N LEU A 204 -10.54 -11.89 9.29
CA LEU A 204 -11.95 -11.65 8.94
C LEU A 204 -12.82 -12.92 9.01
N GLY A 205 -12.23 -14.09 9.26
CA GLY A 205 -12.96 -15.33 9.50
C GLY A 205 -13.04 -16.28 8.32
N ALA A 206 -12.24 -16.11 7.28
CA ALA A 206 -12.10 -17.13 6.24
C ALA A 206 -11.67 -18.47 6.86
N THR A 207 -12.36 -19.55 6.53
CA THR A 207 -12.05 -20.89 7.04
C THR A 207 -11.15 -21.67 6.09
N THR A 208 -11.14 -21.33 4.83
CA THR A 208 -10.25 -21.92 3.83
C THR A 208 -9.57 -20.80 3.03
N ILE A 209 -8.26 -20.69 3.16
CA ILE A 209 -7.47 -19.72 2.43
C ILE A 209 -6.51 -20.46 1.51
N ILE A 210 -6.64 -20.21 0.21
CA ILE A 210 -5.82 -20.80 -0.86
C ILE A 210 -4.85 -19.73 -1.33
N ALA A 211 -3.58 -19.87 -1.00
CA ALA A 211 -2.51 -18.94 -1.42
C ALA A 211 -1.84 -19.44 -2.69
N VAL A 212 -1.72 -18.55 -3.69
CA VAL A 212 -1.15 -18.84 -5.01
C VAL A 212 0.12 -18.02 -5.23
N ASP A 213 1.24 -18.67 -5.55
CA ASP A 213 2.51 -18.03 -5.95
C ASP A 213 3.35 -19.01 -6.77
N GLY A 214 4.42 -18.54 -7.42
CA GLY A 214 5.41 -19.37 -8.11
C GLY A 214 6.69 -19.62 -7.29
N ASN A 215 6.77 -19.10 -6.07
CA ASN A 215 7.90 -19.21 -5.16
C ASN A 215 7.50 -19.99 -3.91
N ASP A 216 8.13 -21.16 -3.69
CA ASP A 216 7.79 -22.05 -2.59
C ASP A 216 8.15 -21.46 -1.21
N ASP A 217 9.17 -20.60 -1.10
CA ASP A 217 9.50 -19.92 0.15
C ASP A 217 8.39 -18.96 0.57
N ARG A 218 7.85 -18.19 -0.40
CA ARG A 218 6.69 -17.31 -0.16
C ARG A 218 5.45 -18.11 0.23
N LEU A 219 5.21 -19.25 -0.42
CA LEU A 219 4.12 -20.16 -0.05
C LEU A 219 4.32 -20.74 1.36
N GLY A 220 5.57 -20.99 1.76
CA GLY A 220 5.92 -21.38 3.14
C GLY A 220 5.60 -20.29 4.17
N ILE A 221 5.82 -19.02 3.82
CA ILE A 221 5.43 -17.88 4.66
C ILE A 221 3.91 -17.72 4.68
N ALA A 222 3.23 -17.86 3.54
CA ALA A 222 1.78 -17.77 3.46
C ALA A 222 1.07 -18.75 4.42
N ARG A 223 1.58 -19.98 4.58
CA ARG A 223 1.08 -20.91 5.59
C ARG A 223 1.20 -20.36 7.00
N LYS A 224 2.32 -19.72 7.34
CA LYS A 224 2.51 -19.08 8.66
C LYS A 224 1.57 -17.89 8.87
N MET A 225 1.17 -17.23 7.77
CA MET A 225 0.23 -16.10 7.76
C MET A 225 -1.24 -16.55 7.73
N GLY A 226 -1.52 -17.85 7.69
CA GLY A 226 -2.87 -18.40 7.80
C GLY A 226 -3.42 -19.08 6.55
N ALA A 227 -2.63 -19.29 5.48
CA ALA A 227 -3.07 -20.08 4.35
C ALA A 227 -3.21 -21.57 4.72
N ASP A 228 -4.35 -22.18 4.38
CA ASP A 228 -4.63 -23.60 4.58
C ASP A 228 -4.07 -24.45 3.44
N VAL A 229 -4.17 -23.92 2.21
CA VAL A 229 -3.70 -24.55 0.99
C VAL A 229 -2.77 -23.59 0.24
N THR A 230 -1.72 -24.14 -0.32
CA THR A 230 -0.80 -23.37 -1.18
C THR A 230 -0.71 -24.03 -2.56
N LEU A 231 -0.84 -23.22 -3.61
CA LEU A 231 -0.74 -23.66 -4.99
C LEU A 231 0.43 -22.96 -5.66
N ASN A 232 1.40 -23.74 -6.12
CA ASN A 232 2.47 -23.23 -6.98
C ASN A 232 1.99 -23.31 -8.43
N PHE A 233 1.71 -22.15 -9.05
CA PHE A 233 1.18 -22.06 -10.40
C PHE A 233 2.11 -22.63 -11.49
N ARG A 234 3.39 -22.91 -11.16
CA ARG A 234 4.33 -23.56 -12.07
C ARG A 234 4.09 -25.08 -12.17
N ASN A 235 3.41 -25.64 -11.17
CA ASN A 235 3.20 -27.08 -11.03
C ASN A 235 1.76 -27.50 -11.32
N VAL A 236 0.79 -26.56 -11.25
CA VAL A 236 -0.63 -26.88 -11.38
C VAL A 236 -1.38 -25.80 -12.16
N ASP A 237 -2.49 -26.18 -12.78
CA ASP A 237 -3.50 -25.24 -13.26
C ASP A 237 -4.31 -24.74 -12.07
N VAL A 238 -4.12 -23.46 -11.72
CA VAL A 238 -4.69 -22.85 -10.50
C VAL A 238 -6.21 -22.89 -10.51
N VAL A 239 -6.85 -22.57 -11.66
CA VAL A 239 -8.31 -22.51 -11.76
C VAL A 239 -8.89 -23.90 -11.53
N SER A 240 -8.35 -24.92 -12.21
CA SER A 240 -8.80 -26.30 -12.06
C SER A 240 -8.64 -26.83 -10.64
N GLU A 241 -7.51 -26.53 -9.98
CA GLU A 241 -7.28 -26.98 -8.60
C GLU A 241 -8.20 -26.26 -7.61
N VAL A 242 -8.45 -24.94 -7.75
CA VAL A 242 -9.43 -24.25 -6.90
C VAL A 242 -10.83 -24.82 -7.07
N LEU A 243 -11.27 -25.04 -8.32
CA LEU A 243 -12.58 -25.66 -8.57
C LEU A 243 -12.68 -27.07 -7.96
N LYS A 244 -11.63 -27.87 -8.06
CA LYS A 244 -11.57 -29.20 -7.43
C LYS A 244 -11.65 -29.10 -5.90
N LEU A 245 -10.90 -28.20 -5.28
CA LEU A 245 -10.90 -27.98 -3.81
C LEU A 245 -12.27 -27.50 -3.31
N THR A 246 -13.01 -26.79 -4.13
CA THR A 246 -14.35 -26.26 -3.80
C THR A 246 -15.50 -27.12 -4.30
N GLY A 247 -15.23 -28.35 -4.78
CA GLY A 247 -16.26 -29.27 -5.30
C GLY A 247 -16.97 -28.74 -6.56
N GLY A 248 -16.30 -27.93 -7.37
CA GLY A 248 -16.83 -27.29 -8.58
C GLY A 248 -17.60 -26.01 -8.33
N ARG A 249 -17.79 -25.59 -7.09
CA ARG A 249 -18.58 -24.40 -6.73
C ARG A 249 -17.83 -23.09 -7.00
N GLY A 250 -16.53 -23.08 -6.83
CA GLY A 250 -15.68 -21.89 -6.80
C GLY A 250 -15.58 -21.26 -5.41
N ALA A 251 -14.66 -20.28 -5.28
CA ALA A 251 -14.38 -19.57 -4.04
C ALA A 251 -15.42 -18.46 -3.79
N ASP A 252 -15.60 -18.11 -2.52
CA ASP A 252 -16.48 -17.01 -2.10
C ASP A 252 -15.85 -15.65 -2.46
N SER A 253 -14.52 -15.53 -2.29
CA SER A 253 -13.79 -14.32 -2.62
C SER A 253 -12.43 -14.64 -3.23
N ALA A 254 -11.91 -13.72 -4.04
CA ALA A 254 -10.55 -13.73 -4.53
C ALA A 254 -9.88 -12.36 -4.30
N ILE A 255 -8.60 -12.37 -3.95
CA ILE A 255 -7.78 -11.16 -3.80
C ILE A 255 -6.63 -11.27 -4.80
N GLU A 256 -6.52 -10.28 -5.67
CA GLU A 256 -5.47 -10.19 -6.68
C GLU A 256 -4.44 -9.12 -6.24
N ALA A 257 -3.20 -9.55 -5.96
CA ALA A 257 -2.15 -8.72 -5.39
C ALA A 257 -0.87 -8.65 -6.24
N LEU A 258 -0.99 -8.81 -7.58
CA LEU A 258 0.13 -8.76 -8.53
C LEU A 258 0.00 -7.63 -9.56
N GLY A 259 -1.17 -7.46 -10.17
CA GLY A 259 -1.40 -6.46 -11.21
C GLY A 259 -1.12 -6.99 -12.63
N THR A 260 -1.52 -8.23 -12.95
CA THR A 260 -1.41 -8.74 -14.31
C THR A 260 -2.78 -9.17 -14.83
N GLN A 261 -2.98 -9.04 -16.15
CA GLN A 261 -4.21 -9.51 -16.79
C GLN A 261 -4.48 -10.98 -16.48
N LEU A 262 -3.44 -11.81 -16.48
CA LEU A 262 -3.58 -13.25 -16.22
C LEU A 262 -4.14 -13.53 -14.81
N THR A 263 -3.58 -12.90 -13.78
CA THR A 263 -4.03 -13.11 -12.39
C THR A 263 -5.41 -12.51 -12.15
N PHE A 264 -5.74 -11.39 -12.80
CA PHE A 264 -7.07 -10.82 -12.77
C PHE A 264 -8.12 -11.76 -13.39
N GLU A 265 -7.85 -12.30 -14.58
CA GLU A 265 -8.76 -13.25 -15.23
C GLU A 265 -8.91 -14.56 -14.44
N GLN A 266 -7.80 -15.07 -13.86
CA GLN A 266 -7.85 -16.24 -12.99
C GLN A 266 -8.67 -15.95 -11.74
N GLY A 267 -8.49 -14.74 -11.14
CA GLY A 267 -9.26 -14.27 -10.00
C GLY A 267 -10.77 -14.31 -10.25
N ILE A 268 -11.22 -13.92 -11.45
CA ILE A 268 -12.63 -14.02 -11.83
C ILE A 268 -13.07 -15.49 -12.03
N LYS A 269 -12.23 -16.29 -12.70
CA LYS A 269 -12.56 -17.69 -13.07
C LYS A 269 -12.67 -18.63 -11.86
N VAL A 270 -12.00 -18.32 -10.76
CA VAL A 270 -12.08 -19.15 -9.53
C VAL A 270 -13.27 -18.83 -8.64
N LEU A 271 -14.01 -17.75 -8.90
CA LEU A 271 -15.13 -17.33 -8.07
C LEU A 271 -16.40 -18.17 -8.34
N LYS A 272 -17.15 -18.39 -7.27
CA LYS A 272 -18.53 -18.83 -7.40
C LYS A 272 -19.42 -17.72 -7.99
N PRO A 273 -20.62 -18.03 -8.54
CA PRO A 273 -21.61 -17.01 -8.87
C PRO A 273 -21.89 -16.11 -7.66
N GLY A 274 -21.82 -14.78 -7.86
CA GLY A 274 -21.98 -13.79 -6.79
C GLY A 274 -20.78 -13.63 -5.86
N GLY A 275 -19.63 -14.25 -6.17
CA GLY A 275 -18.38 -14.04 -5.46
C GLY A 275 -17.76 -12.67 -5.74
N THR A 276 -16.83 -12.25 -4.87
CA THR A 276 -16.19 -10.93 -4.94
C THR A 276 -14.71 -11.05 -5.32
N LEU A 277 -14.27 -10.28 -6.32
CA LEU A 277 -12.84 -10.04 -6.59
C LEU A 277 -12.40 -8.69 -6.01
N SER A 278 -11.40 -8.70 -5.13
CA SER A 278 -10.69 -7.51 -4.68
C SER A 278 -9.35 -7.42 -5.41
N SER A 279 -9.16 -6.38 -6.22
CA SER A 279 -7.94 -6.19 -7.00
C SER A 279 -7.08 -5.08 -6.37
N LEU A 280 -5.87 -5.42 -5.98
CA LEU A 280 -4.87 -4.55 -5.35
C LEU A 280 -3.68 -4.27 -6.27
N GLY A 281 -3.50 -5.08 -7.29
CA GLY A 281 -2.38 -4.97 -8.21
C GLY A 281 -2.42 -3.67 -9.02
N VAL A 282 -1.25 -3.16 -9.36
CA VAL A 282 -1.09 -2.00 -10.27
C VAL A 282 -0.93 -2.54 -11.69
N TYR A 283 -1.82 -2.11 -12.63
CA TYR A 283 -1.90 -2.56 -14.01
C TYR A 283 -1.34 -1.53 -14.99
#